data_598df573409c256889881986535b16c1
#
_entry.id   598df573409c256889881986535b16c1
#
_cell.length_a   1.000
_cell.length_b   1.000
_cell.length_c   1.000
_cell.angle_alpha   90.00
_cell.angle_beta   90.00
_cell.angle_gamma   90.00
#
_symmetry.space_group_name_H-M   'P 1'
#
loop_
_entity.id
_entity.type
_entity.pdbx_description
1 polymer ?
#
loop_
_entity_poly.entity_id
_entity_poly.type
_entity_poly.pdbx_seq_one_letter_code
_entity_poly.pdbx_strand_id
1 'polypeptide(L)'
;AITHGIDAHLRTASGQLMIDSQFLASDKEDENGYGMFADINWFPKQGQMHQLEIDYLDDKLDISDMGFIRRNDQKGIKYRRMSIKSQGLPDWMLSRRLGVMASYSENEAGRKIPRGNWIGTFSMFQLSNRAEVQLMTTYKIAGWDDRESRGNGSFRTEPGHMIMLTYGSDSSRKFSYSVQIGTQPEELGHQSPMADIGITYRPTDRFGLDFDYRYFKRNNWLVHRGERDFTTYDAVQLAPTLSFDYFLSANQQLRLSMQWIGVDADGSQFLQLPDGRGEFAEREKDPDGASEDFTLSRLTWQFRYRWEIAPMSELFVVYTRGS
;
A
#
# COMPACT_ATOMS: atom_id res chain seq x y z
N ALA A 1 -20.41 20.77 5.04
CA ALA A 1 -21.30 19.64 4.66
C ALA A 1 -22.00 19.08 5.90
N ILE A 2 -23.19 18.55 5.74
CA ILE A 2 -23.86 17.76 6.79
C ILE A 2 -23.76 16.30 6.37
N THR A 3 -23.22 15.46 7.25
CA THR A 3 -23.07 14.03 6.96
C THR A 3 -23.84 13.22 7.98
N HIS A 4 -24.57 12.23 7.50
CA HIS A 4 -25.29 11.24 8.29
C HIS A 4 -24.76 9.85 8.00
N GLY A 5 -24.68 9.01 9.04
CA GLY A 5 -24.26 7.61 8.92
C GLY A 5 -25.17 6.70 9.75
N ILE A 6 -25.43 5.52 9.22
CA ILE A 6 -26.09 4.43 9.94
C ILE A 6 -25.23 3.19 9.79
N ASP A 7 -24.87 2.59 10.94
CA ASP A 7 -24.07 1.38 10.99
C ASP A 7 -24.94 0.21 11.46
N ALA A 8 -24.69 -0.97 10.90
CA ALA A 8 -25.30 -2.20 11.35
C ALA A 8 -24.24 -3.31 11.47
N HIS A 9 -24.28 -4.02 12.58
CA HIS A 9 -23.44 -5.17 12.84
C HIS A 9 -24.31 -6.39 13.15
N LEU A 10 -24.15 -7.46 12.40
CA LEU A 10 -24.87 -8.69 12.55
C LEU A 10 -23.88 -9.86 12.72
N ARG A 11 -24.09 -10.66 13.77
CA ARG A 11 -23.30 -11.86 14.03
C ARG A 11 -24.22 -13.02 14.36
N THR A 12 -24.05 -14.16 13.71
CA THR A 12 -24.76 -15.38 14.05
C THR A 12 -24.33 -15.91 15.43
N ALA A 13 -25.21 -16.64 16.12
CA ALA A 13 -24.89 -17.24 17.43
C ALA A 13 -23.68 -18.19 17.37
N SER A 14 -23.48 -18.89 16.26
CA SER A 14 -22.29 -19.73 16.04
C SER A 14 -21.00 -18.92 15.78
N GLY A 15 -21.10 -17.63 15.52
CA GLY A 15 -19.98 -16.78 15.10
C GLY A 15 -19.43 -17.08 13.70
N GLN A 16 -20.08 -17.95 12.95
CA GLN A 16 -19.61 -18.34 11.61
C GLN A 16 -19.87 -17.30 10.54
N LEU A 17 -20.89 -16.44 10.72
CA LEU A 17 -21.19 -15.36 9.80
C LEU A 17 -21.20 -14.03 10.57
N MET A 18 -20.48 -13.04 10.05
CA MET A 18 -20.47 -11.65 10.50
C MET A 18 -20.72 -10.75 9.31
N ILE A 19 -21.60 -9.79 9.46
CA ILE A 19 -21.93 -8.79 8.46
C ILE A 19 -21.82 -7.42 9.13
N ASP A 20 -20.93 -6.59 8.62
CA ASP A 20 -20.78 -5.20 9.00
C ASP A 20 -21.23 -4.35 7.81
N SER A 21 -22.08 -3.38 8.04
CA SER A 21 -22.55 -2.50 6.97
C SER A 21 -22.70 -1.07 7.46
N GLN A 22 -22.46 -0.13 6.57
CA GLN A 22 -22.61 1.29 6.81
C GLN A 22 -23.30 1.93 5.61
N PHE A 23 -24.23 2.79 5.89
CA PHE A 23 -24.83 3.70 4.91
C PHE A 23 -24.48 5.13 5.29
N LEU A 24 -24.04 5.92 4.30
CA LEU A 24 -23.64 7.31 4.43
C LEU A 24 -24.50 8.19 3.52
N ALA A 25 -24.84 9.36 4.00
CA ALA A 25 -25.45 10.42 3.20
C ALA A 25 -24.78 11.75 3.54
N SER A 26 -24.48 12.54 2.54
CA SER A 26 -23.95 13.91 2.71
C SER A 26 -24.80 14.91 1.96
N ASP A 27 -24.94 16.11 2.54
CA ASP A 27 -25.58 17.27 1.91
C ASP A 27 -24.57 18.41 1.94
N LYS A 28 -24.16 18.88 0.76
CA LYS A 28 -23.22 19.98 0.59
C LYS A 28 -23.63 20.82 -0.60
N GLU A 29 -23.85 22.13 -0.36
CA GLU A 29 -24.12 23.11 -1.43
C GLU A 29 -25.30 22.70 -2.36
N ASP A 30 -26.39 22.14 -1.76
CA ASP A 30 -27.56 21.61 -2.45
C ASP A 30 -27.32 20.33 -3.28
N GLU A 31 -26.18 19.68 -3.13
CA GLU A 31 -25.89 18.37 -3.69
C GLU A 31 -25.94 17.27 -2.63
N ASN A 32 -26.76 16.24 -2.90
CA ASN A 32 -26.88 15.08 -2.04
C ASN A 32 -26.00 13.94 -2.55
N GLY A 33 -25.13 13.41 -1.69
CA GLY A 33 -24.25 12.31 -1.96
C GLY A 33 -24.56 11.09 -1.09
N TYR A 34 -24.37 9.88 -1.61
CA TYR A 34 -24.65 8.62 -0.92
C TYR A 34 -23.46 7.67 -0.99
N GLY A 35 -23.30 6.88 0.08
CA GLY A 35 -22.31 5.82 0.13
C GLY A 35 -22.82 4.61 0.90
N MET A 36 -22.32 3.44 0.55
CA MET A 36 -22.61 2.20 1.23
C MET A 36 -21.35 1.31 1.27
N PHE A 37 -21.12 0.69 2.43
CA PHE A 37 -20.12 -0.34 2.64
C PHE A 37 -20.78 -1.56 3.23
N ALA A 38 -20.37 -2.75 2.79
CA ALA A 38 -20.80 -4.00 3.38
C ALA A 38 -19.64 -5.01 3.38
N ASP A 39 -19.30 -5.50 4.57
CA ASP A 39 -18.29 -6.53 4.80
C ASP A 39 -18.96 -7.80 5.30
N ILE A 40 -18.87 -8.88 4.54
CA ILE A 40 -19.44 -10.17 4.86
C ILE A 40 -18.29 -11.14 5.12
N ASN A 41 -18.16 -11.61 6.36
CA ASN A 41 -17.15 -12.56 6.80
C ASN A 41 -17.81 -13.89 7.14
N TRP A 42 -17.42 -14.95 6.44
CA TRP A 42 -17.93 -16.30 6.66
C TRP A 42 -16.80 -17.28 7.00
N PHE A 43 -16.95 -17.95 8.13
CA PHE A 43 -16.03 -18.92 8.71
C PHE A 43 -16.68 -20.31 8.73
N PRO A 44 -16.73 -21.05 7.61
CA PRO A 44 -17.45 -22.33 7.53
C PRO A 44 -16.90 -23.41 8.47
N LYS A 45 -15.61 -23.33 8.74
CA LYS A 45 -14.91 -24.19 9.73
C LYS A 45 -13.59 -23.54 10.14
N GLN A 46 -13.00 -24.06 11.23
CA GLN A 46 -11.71 -23.60 11.71
C GLN A 46 -10.64 -23.56 10.60
N GLY A 47 -9.93 -22.45 10.51
CA GLY A 47 -8.88 -22.23 9.52
C GLY A 47 -9.37 -21.92 8.09
N GLN A 48 -10.68 -21.73 7.88
CA GLN A 48 -11.20 -21.24 6.61
C GLN A 48 -11.98 -19.94 6.79
N MET A 49 -11.69 -18.97 5.92
CA MET A 49 -12.35 -17.67 5.92
C MET A 49 -12.71 -17.31 4.47
N HIS A 50 -13.91 -16.81 4.30
CA HIS A 50 -14.37 -16.13 3.10
C HIS A 50 -14.77 -14.72 3.50
N GLN A 51 -14.30 -13.74 2.76
CA GLN A 51 -14.63 -12.34 2.96
C GLN A 51 -15.13 -11.76 1.64
N LEU A 52 -16.25 -11.05 1.70
CA LEU A 52 -16.81 -10.30 0.59
C LEU A 52 -16.99 -8.87 1.04
N GLU A 53 -16.35 -7.93 0.36
CA GLU A 53 -16.48 -6.50 0.56
C GLU A 53 -17.25 -5.91 -0.63
N ILE A 54 -18.25 -5.07 -0.37
CA ILE A 54 -19.03 -4.37 -1.36
C ILE A 54 -18.99 -2.89 -1.00
N ASP A 55 -18.55 -2.06 -1.94
CA ASP A 55 -18.44 -0.60 -1.80
C ASP A 55 -19.28 0.09 -2.88
N TYR A 56 -20.02 1.11 -2.49
CA TYR A 56 -20.66 2.06 -3.37
C TYR A 56 -20.47 3.46 -2.83
N LEU A 57 -19.90 4.34 -3.62
CA LEU A 57 -19.67 5.76 -3.31
C LEU A 57 -20.02 6.56 -4.55
N ASP A 58 -21.10 7.33 -4.50
CA ASP A 58 -21.44 8.19 -5.63
C ASP A 58 -20.44 9.36 -5.77
N ASP A 59 -20.52 10.09 -6.88
CA ASP A 59 -19.60 11.17 -7.22
C ASP A 59 -19.79 12.43 -6.36
N LYS A 60 -20.97 12.57 -5.72
CA LYS A 60 -21.36 13.72 -4.89
C LYS A 60 -21.10 13.50 -3.40
N LEU A 61 -20.79 12.28 -2.99
CA LEU A 61 -20.51 12.00 -1.59
C LEU A 61 -19.29 12.78 -1.11
N ASP A 62 -19.49 13.63 -0.11
CA ASP A 62 -18.44 14.39 0.56
C ASP A 62 -18.55 14.22 2.08
N ILE A 63 -17.56 13.55 2.67
CA ILE A 63 -17.40 13.38 4.11
C ILE A 63 -16.13 14.01 4.65
N SER A 64 -15.55 14.97 3.93
CA SER A 64 -14.25 15.58 4.25
C SER A 64 -14.17 16.19 5.65
N ASP A 65 -15.31 16.63 6.22
CA ASP A 65 -15.38 17.15 7.59
C ASP A 65 -15.29 16.06 8.68
N MET A 66 -15.58 14.79 8.34
CA MET A 66 -15.62 13.66 9.28
C MET A 66 -14.52 12.62 9.05
N GLY A 67 -13.90 12.63 7.89
CA GLY A 67 -12.91 11.63 7.52
C GLY A 67 -12.37 11.84 6.11
N PHE A 68 -11.60 10.87 5.65
CA PHE A 68 -10.98 10.89 4.33
C PHE A 68 -11.53 9.77 3.46
N ILE A 69 -12.12 10.13 2.33
CA ILE A 69 -12.43 9.20 1.24
C ILE A 69 -11.33 9.35 0.17
N ARG A 70 -10.64 8.27 -0.11
CA ARG A 70 -9.60 8.26 -1.15
C ARG A 70 -10.19 8.53 -2.53
N ARG A 71 -11.41 8.03 -2.77
CA ARG A 71 -12.12 8.15 -4.04
C ARG A 71 -13.63 8.05 -3.79
N ASN A 72 -14.39 8.97 -4.30
CA ASN A 72 -15.80 8.86 -4.62
C ASN A 72 -15.97 8.41 -6.09
N ASP A 73 -17.17 8.37 -6.64
CA ASP A 73 -17.48 7.86 -8.00
C ASP A 73 -16.90 6.44 -8.17
N GLN A 74 -17.34 5.53 -7.29
CA GLN A 74 -16.83 4.16 -7.26
C GLN A 74 -17.90 3.19 -6.81
N LYS A 75 -18.01 2.07 -7.53
CA LYS A 75 -18.68 0.86 -7.05
C LYS A 75 -17.71 -0.32 -7.20
N GLY A 76 -17.67 -1.20 -6.22
CA GLY A 76 -16.70 -2.25 -6.18
C GLY A 76 -17.15 -3.47 -5.41
N ILE A 77 -16.51 -4.58 -5.73
CA ILE A 77 -16.65 -5.86 -5.04
C ILE A 77 -15.27 -6.47 -4.89
N LYS A 78 -14.93 -6.92 -3.67
CA LYS A 78 -13.71 -7.66 -3.41
C LYS A 78 -14.05 -8.97 -2.72
N TYR A 79 -13.41 -10.02 -3.18
CA TYR A 79 -13.55 -11.34 -2.58
C TYR A 79 -12.18 -11.88 -2.16
N ARG A 80 -12.15 -12.46 -0.96
CA ARG A 80 -10.97 -13.13 -0.42
C ARG A 80 -11.39 -14.48 0.16
N ARG A 81 -10.68 -15.52 -0.23
CA ARG A 81 -10.72 -16.82 0.44
C ARG A 81 -9.36 -17.09 1.06
N MET A 82 -9.34 -17.51 2.33
CA MET A 82 -8.13 -17.86 3.05
C MET A 82 -8.27 -19.23 3.71
N SER A 83 -7.21 -20.04 3.65
CA SER A 83 -7.08 -21.31 4.34
C SER A 83 -5.82 -21.30 5.19
N ILE A 84 -5.98 -21.52 6.50
CA ILE A 84 -4.90 -21.61 7.48
C ILE A 84 -4.86 -23.03 8.02
N LYS A 85 -3.68 -23.63 8.08
CA LYS A 85 -3.47 -24.97 8.60
C LYS A 85 -2.20 -25.03 9.44
N SER A 86 -2.29 -25.65 10.63
CA SER A 86 -1.16 -25.85 11.56
C SER A 86 -1.03 -27.30 12.04
N GLN A 87 -1.85 -28.21 11.51
CA GLN A 87 -1.81 -29.63 11.87
C GLN A 87 -1.84 -30.50 10.62
N GLY A 88 -1.27 -31.71 10.70
CA GLY A 88 -1.18 -32.63 9.57
C GLY A 88 -0.40 -32.03 8.40
N LEU A 89 0.68 -31.33 8.69
CA LEU A 89 1.67 -30.76 7.78
C LEU A 89 2.94 -31.63 7.81
N PRO A 90 3.79 -31.56 6.78
CA PRO A 90 5.12 -32.18 6.80
C PRO A 90 5.99 -31.60 7.94
N ASP A 91 6.95 -32.36 8.45
CA ASP A 91 7.79 -31.98 9.62
C ASP A 91 8.64 -30.71 9.41
N TRP A 92 8.88 -30.34 8.17
CA TRP A 92 9.60 -29.10 7.83
C TRP A 92 8.75 -27.84 7.91
N MET A 93 7.44 -27.95 8.16
CA MET A 93 6.47 -26.84 8.15
C MET A 93 5.65 -26.81 9.43
N LEU A 94 5.60 -25.65 10.11
CA LEU A 94 4.78 -25.39 11.30
C LEU A 94 3.36 -24.93 10.94
N SER A 95 3.24 -24.07 9.95
CA SER A 95 1.94 -23.59 9.49
C SER A 95 1.99 -23.15 8.03
N ARG A 96 0.81 -23.16 7.40
CA ARG A 96 0.63 -22.56 6.08
C ARG A 96 -0.63 -21.69 6.06
N ARG A 97 -0.56 -20.60 5.29
CA ARG A 97 -1.68 -19.75 4.95
C ARG A 97 -1.72 -19.61 3.43
N LEU A 98 -2.83 -20.00 2.83
CA LEU A 98 -3.04 -19.90 1.38
C LEU A 98 -4.28 -19.07 1.14
N GLY A 99 -4.21 -18.14 0.19
CA GLY A 99 -5.31 -17.26 -0.15
C GLY A 99 -5.45 -17.05 -1.66
N VAL A 100 -6.68 -16.83 -2.08
CA VAL A 100 -7.04 -16.32 -3.40
C VAL A 100 -7.86 -15.07 -3.18
N MET A 101 -7.59 -14.05 -3.97
CA MET A 101 -8.21 -12.74 -3.85
C MET A 101 -8.57 -12.23 -5.24
N ALA A 102 -9.69 -11.53 -5.35
CA ALA A 102 -10.08 -10.84 -6.58
C ALA A 102 -10.78 -9.53 -6.23
N SER A 103 -10.62 -8.54 -7.06
CA SER A 103 -11.27 -7.26 -6.93
C SER A 103 -11.78 -6.80 -8.29
N TYR A 104 -12.97 -6.25 -8.29
CA TYR A 104 -13.55 -5.54 -9.41
C TYR A 104 -14.08 -4.20 -8.93
N SER A 105 -13.76 -3.12 -9.63
CA SER A 105 -14.35 -1.81 -9.37
C SER A 105 -14.44 -0.99 -10.65
N GLU A 106 -15.50 -0.21 -10.72
CA GLU A 106 -15.76 0.72 -11.80
C GLU A 106 -16.35 2.02 -11.25
N ASN A 107 -16.31 3.08 -12.04
CA ASN A 107 -17.00 4.32 -11.75
C ASN A 107 -18.46 4.26 -12.20
N GLU A 108 -19.26 5.29 -11.94
CA GLU A 108 -20.68 5.35 -12.34
C GLU A 108 -20.88 5.27 -13.87
N ALA A 109 -19.90 5.77 -14.64
CA ALA A 109 -19.89 5.64 -16.09
C ALA A 109 -19.57 4.21 -16.60
N GLY A 110 -19.44 3.22 -15.71
CA GLY A 110 -19.15 1.83 -16.04
C GLY A 110 -17.71 1.57 -16.49
N ARG A 111 -16.77 2.46 -16.15
CA ARG A 111 -15.36 2.31 -16.52
C ARG A 111 -14.58 1.65 -15.39
N LYS A 112 -13.83 0.62 -15.72
CA LYS A 112 -12.94 -0.06 -14.76
C LYS A 112 -11.91 0.91 -14.18
N ILE A 113 -11.90 1.03 -12.87
CA ILE A 113 -10.96 1.89 -12.15
C ILE A 113 -9.56 1.26 -12.16
N PRO A 114 -8.49 2.01 -12.42
CA PRO A 114 -7.13 1.48 -12.36
C PRO A 114 -6.81 1.01 -10.94
N ARG A 115 -6.01 -0.06 -10.83
CA ARG A 115 -5.65 -0.71 -9.55
C ARG A 115 -6.84 -1.27 -8.75
N GLY A 116 -8.07 -1.08 -9.19
CA GLY A 116 -9.27 -1.65 -8.58
C GLY A 116 -9.67 -3.02 -9.15
N ASN A 117 -9.06 -3.43 -10.25
CA ASN A 117 -9.42 -4.64 -11.01
C ASN A 117 -8.23 -5.58 -11.06
N TRP A 118 -8.25 -6.65 -10.27
CA TRP A 118 -7.15 -7.60 -10.20
C TRP A 118 -7.59 -8.95 -9.63
N ILE A 119 -6.81 -9.99 -9.91
CA ILE A 119 -6.87 -11.29 -9.28
C ILE A 119 -5.49 -11.66 -8.75
N GLY A 120 -5.43 -12.29 -7.58
CA GLY A 120 -4.14 -12.63 -6.96
C GLY A 120 -4.20 -13.83 -6.05
N THR A 121 -3.02 -14.33 -5.71
CA THR A 121 -2.82 -15.39 -4.73
C THR A 121 -1.83 -14.95 -3.67
N PHE A 122 -1.98 -15.51 -2.50
CA PHE A 122 -1.12 -15.31 -1.36
C PHE A 122 -0.78 -16.67 -0.75
N SER A 123 0.49 -16.93 -0.52
CA SER A 123 0.97 -18.14 0.12
C SER A 123 2.01 -17.75 1.18
N MET A 124 1.85 -18.23 2.40
CA MET A 124 2.79 -18.04 3.50
C MET A 124 3.04 -19.38 4.17
N PHE A 125 4.28 -19.70 4.40
CA PHE A 125 4.75 -20.92 5.03
C PHE A 125 5.67 -20.57 6.19
N GLN A 126 5.30 -21.01 7.39
CA GLN A 126 6.19 -20.97 8.54
C GLN A 126 6.94 -22.29 8.63
N LEU A 127 8.26 -22.24 8.53
CA LEU A 127 9.13 -23.41 8.55
C LEU A 127 9.41 -23.91 9.97
N SER A 128 9.87 -25.14 10.13
CA SER A 128 10.20 -25.73 11.43
C SER A 128 11.28 -24.98 12.21
N ASN A 129 12.19 -24.27 11.51
CA ASN A 129 13.19 -23.37 12.10
C ASN A 129 12.63 -21.96 12.39
N ARG A 130 11.31 -21.77 12.34
CA ARG A 130 10.57 -20.50 12.51
C ARG A 130 10.84 -19.43 11.45
N ALA A 131 11.58 -19.75 10.40
CA ALA A 131 11.66 -18.86 9.24
C ALA A 131 10.30 -18.82 8.51
N GLU A 132 10.05 -17.73 7.80
CA GLU A 132 8.84 -17.53 7.02
C GLU A 132 9.18 -17.33 5.53
N VAL A 133 8.43 -18.00 4.67
CA VAL A 133 8.47 -17.80 3.22
C VAL A 133 7.10 -17.33 2.75
N GLN A 134 7.04 -16.23 2.04
CA GLN A 134 5.81 -15.66 1.51
C GLN A 134 5.93 -15.45 0.00
N LEU A 135 4.91 -15.87 -0.74
CA LEU A 135 4.77 -15.58 -2.16
C LEU A 135 3.43 -14.88 -2.38
N MET A 136 3.47 -13.72 -3.00
CA MET A 136 2.30 -12.98 -3.44
C MET A 136 2.36 -12.78 -4.96
N THR A 137 1.27 -13.10 -5.64
CA THR A 137 1.12 -12.84 -7.07
C THR A 137 -0.18 -12.10 -7.31
N THR A 138 -0.16 -11.13 -8.22
CA THR A 138 -1.35 -10.38 -8.62
C THR A 138 -1.28 -10.08 -10.10
N TYR A 139 -2.38 -10.29 -10.79
CA TYR A 139 -2.58 -9.84 -12.16
C TYR A 139 -3.53 -8.64 -12.17
N LYS A 140 -3.02 -7.47 -12.55
CA LYS A 140 -3.77 -6.23 -12.75
C LYS A 140 -4.47 -6.29 -14.10
N ILE A 141 -5.75 -6.00 -14.13
CA ILE A 141 -6.55 -5.88 -15.35
C ILE A 141 -6.47 -4.42 -15.83
N ALA A 142 -6.45 -4.20 -17.13
CA ALA A 142 -6.49 -2.87 -17.72
C ALA A 142 -7.69 -2.04 -17.23
N GLY A 143 -7.49 -0.74 -17.07
CA GLY A 143 -8.51 0.19 -16.60
C GLY A 143 -8.34 1.58 -17.21
N TRP A 144 -9.10 2.54 -16.71
CA TRP A 144 -9.02 3.94 -17.11
C TRP A 144 -8.66 4.78 -15.89
N ASP A 145 -7.51 5.47 -15.94
CA ASP A 145 -7.12 6.43 -14.92
C ASP A 145 -7.71 7.81 -15.25
N ASP A 146 -8.50 8.34 -14.33
CA ASP A 146 -9.20 9.61 -14.41
C ASP A 146 -8.76 10.59 -13.31
N ARG A 147 -7.77 10.22 -12.50
CA ARG A 147 -7.33 11.01 -11.34
C ARG A 147 -5.89 11.52 -11.49
N GLU A 148 -4.99 10.74 -12.09
CA GLU A 148 -3.59 11.13 -12.22
C GLU A 148 -3.42 12.38 -13.09
N SER A 149 -4.29 12.59 -14.07
CA SER A 149 -4.36 13.80 -14.90
C SER A 149 -4.89 15.05 -14.19
N ARG A 150 -5.35 14.91 -12.93
CA ARG A 150 -5.91 15.99 -12.11
C ARG A 150 -7.06 16.73 -12.79
N GLY A 151 -7.95 15.99 -13.46
CA GLY A 151 -9.13 16.54 -14.15
C GLY A 151 -8.92 16.87 -15.64
N ASN A 152 -7.72 16.67 -16.19
CA ASN A 152 -7.42 16.98 -17.58
C ASN A 152 -7.68 15.78 -18.52
N GLY A 153 -8.61 14.91 -18.18
CA GLY A 153 -8.99 13.75 -18.98
C GLY A 153 -8.66 12.41 -18.32
N SER A 154 -8.83 11.33 -19.06
CA SER A 154 -8.53 9.99 -18.59
C SER A 154 -7.79 9.16 -19.63
N PHE A 155 -6.85 8.34 -19.17
CA PHE A 155 -6.04 7.46 -20.02
C PHE A 155 -6.21 5.99 -19.65
N ARG A 156 -5.91 5.12 -20.61
CA ARG A 156 -5.95 3.68 -20.39
C ARG A 156 -4.67 3.22 -19.71
N THR A 157 -4.84 2.42 -18.65
CA THR A 157 -3.73 1.70 -18.03
C THR A 157 -3.65 0.29 -18.58
N GLU A 158 -2.43 -0.21 -18.80
CA GLU A 158 -2.20 -1.54 -19.32
C GLU A 158 -2.31 -2.63 -18.23
N PRO A 159 -2.63 -3.87 -18.62
CA PRO A 159 -2.61 -5.00 -17.70
C PRO A 159 -1.17 -5.32 -17.30
N GLY A 160 -1.00 -5.99 -16.17
CA GLY A 160 0.33 -6.37 -15.73
C GLY A 160 0.29 -7.32 -14.55
N HIS A 161 1.43 -7.85 -14.17
CA HIS A 161 1.54 -8.77 -13.04
C HIS A 161 2.52 -8.25 -12.00
N MET A 162 2.21 -8.51 -10.75
CA MET A 162 3.10 -8.32 -9.61
C MET A 162 3.43 -9.69 -9.04
N ILE A 163 4.72 -9.93 -8.79
CA ILE A 163 5.21 -11.13 -8.12
C ILE A 163 6.17 -10.66 -7.03
N MET A 164 5.95 -11.11 -5.80
CA MET A 164 6.79 -10.78 -4.66
C MET A 164 7.08 -12.05 -3.86
N LEU A 165 8.35 -12.35 -3.67
CA LEU A 165 8.85 -13.42 -2.82
C LEU A 165 9.58 -12.80 -1.63
N THR A 166 9.14 -13.16 -0.42
CA THR A 166 9.75 -12.71 0.83
C THR A 166 10.24 -13.91 1.63
N TYR A 167 11.42 -13.80 2.17
CA TYR A 167 11.97 -14.70 3.16
C TYR A 167 12.29 -13.90 4.42
N GLY A 168 11.83 -14.38 5.58
CA GLY A 168 12.16 -13.86 6.90
C GLY A 168 12.81 -14.97 7.76
N SER A 169 13.94 -14.68 8.40
CA SER A 169 14.54 -15.57 9.38
C SER A 169 13.75 -15.55 10.70
N ASP A 170 14.08 -16.43 11.64
CA ASP A 170 13.46 -16.47 12.97
C ASP A 170 13.64 -15.12 13.71
N SER A 171 12.57 -14.33 13.81
CA SER A 171 12.55 -13.01 14.46
C SER A 171 12.71 -13.06 15.98
N SER A 172 12.66 -14.25 16.60
CA SER A 172 12.92 -14.43 18.04
C SER A 172 14.42 -14.45 18.36
N ARG A 173 15.30 -14.51 17.35
CA ARG A 173 16.74 -14.52 17.52
C ARG A 173 17.27 -13.11 17.76
N LYS A 174 18.43 -13.02 18.45
CA LYS A 174 19.12 -11.74 18.63
C LYS A 174 19.51 -11.05 17.32
N PHE A 175 19.73 -11.83 16.29
CA PHE A 175 19.95 -11.39 14.93
C PHE A 175 18.92 -12.06 14.01
N SER A 176 18.17 -11.25 13.30
CA SER A 176 17.24 -11.71 12.27
C SER A 176 17.32 -10.81 11.03
N TYR A 177 16.93 -11.37 9.91
CA TYR A 177 16.95 -10.68 8.63
C TYR A 177 15.76 -11.09 7.77
N SER A 178 15.41 -10.22 6.85
CA SER A 178 14.41 -10.48 5.80
C SER A 178 14.96 -10.04 4.45
N VAL A 179 14.54 -10.73 3.41
CA VAL A 179 14.82 -10.39 2.01
C VAL A 179 13.54 -10.50 1.24
N GLN A 180 13.22 -9.47 0.48
CA GLN A 180 12.12 -9.48 -0.47
C GLN A 180 12.65 -9.14 -1.86
N ILE A 181 12.23 -9.90 -2.84
CA ILE A 181 12.49 -9.63 -4.26
C ILE A 181 11.19 -9.70 -5.03
N GLY A 182 11.06 -8.91 -6.05
CA GLY A 182 9.84 -8.92 -6.83
C GLY A 182 9.85 -7.96 -8.00
N THR A 183 8.69 -7.88 -8.63
CA THR A 183 8.43 -6.95 -9.70
C THR A 183 6.98 -6.46 -9.62
N GLN A 184 6.75 -5.23 -10.05
CA GLN A 184 5.40 -4.67 -10.15
C GLN A 184 5.20 -4.00 -11.52
N PRO A 185 3.95 -3.94 -12.02
CA PRO A 185 3.65 -3.28 -13.28
C PRO A 185 3.55 -1.77 -13.09
N GLU A 186 4.13 -1.03 -14.03
CA GLU A 186 3.87 0.39 -14.23
C GLU A 186 2.56 0.61 -15.01
N GLU A 187 2.11 1.84 -15.12
CA GLU A 187 0.79 2.15 -15.69
C GLU A 187 0.67 1.80 -17.20
N LEU A 188 1.78 1.88 -17.93
CA LEU A 188 1.85 1.58 -19.36
C LEU A 188 2.36 0.16 -19.67
N GLY A 189 2.28 -0.78 -18.68
CA GLY A 189 2.55 -2.21 -18.87
C GLY A 189 4.00 -2.64 -18.67
N HIS A 190 4.92 -1.74 -18.44
CA HIS A 190 6.32 -2.07 -18.13
C HIS A 190 6.46 -2.69 -16.75
N GLN A 191 7.51 -3.49 -16.56
CA GLN A 191 7.77 -4.18 -15.30
C GLN A 191 8.96 -3.55 -14.58
N SER A 192 8.76 -3.23 -13.33
CA SER A 192 9.73 -2.56 -12.45
C SER A 192 10.18 -3.51 -11.35
N PRO A 193 11.44 -4.01 -11.38
CA PRO A 193 11.99 -4.88 -10.36
C PRO A 193 12.28 -4.13 -9.07
N MET A 194 12.11 -4.83 -7.94
CA MET A 194 12.38 -4.31 -6.62
C MET A 194 13.05 -5.35 -5.72
N ALA A 195 13.83 -4.86 -4.76
CA ALA A 195 14.43 -5.67 -3.71
C ALA A 195 14.44 -4.91 -2.39
N ASP A 196 14.07 -5.59 -1.31
CA ASP A 196 14.14 -5.06 0.05
C ASP A 196 15.00 -6.00 0.92
N ILE A 197 15.82 -5.43 1.79
CA ILE A 197 16.59 -6.15 2.80
C ILE A 197 16.31 -5.51 4.15
N GLY A 198 15.90 -6.31 5.13
CA GLY A 198 15.72 -5.90 6.51
C GLY A 198 16.68 -6.65 7.43
N ILE A 199 17.26 -5.95 8.40
CA ILE A 199 18.14 -6.51 9.43
C ILE A 199 17.67 -6.00 10.78
N THR A 200 17.48 -6.92 11.73
CA THR A 200 17.19 -6.60 13.13
C THR A 200 18.27 -7.22 14.02
N TYR A 201 18.85 -6.41 14.91
CA TYR A 201 19.84 -6.86 15.85
C TYR A 201 19.53 -6.42 17.28
N ARG A 202 19.24 -7.37 18.15
CA ARG A 202 18.89 -7.18 19.57
C ARG A 202 19.74 -8.07 20.46
N PRO A 203 21.04 -7.71 20.67
CA PRO A 203 21.96 -8.52 21.49
C PRO A 203 21.57 -8.61 22.97
N THR A 204 20.88 -7.57 23.45
CA THR A 204 20.38 -7.45 24.82
C THR A 204 18.97 -6.86 24.82
N ASP A 205 18.26 -6.95 25.94
CA ASP A 205 16.94 -6.34 26.12
C ASP A 205 16.97 -4.80 26.13
N ARG A 206 18.16 -4.21 26.22
CA ARG A 206 18.36 -2.75 26.25
C ARG A 206 18.74 -2.14 24.91
N PHE A 207 19.15 -2.94 23.96
CA PHE A 207 19.68 -2.47 22.68
C PHE A 207 18.92 -3.08 21.51
N GLY A 208 18.42 -2.24 20.63
CA GLY A 208 17.79 -2.61 19.36
C GLY A 208 18.34 -1.78 18.21
N LEU A 209 18.64 -2.45 17.12
CA LEU A 209 19.00 -1.86 15.84
C LEU A 209 18.17 -2.51 14.76
N ASP A 210 17.45 -1.70 14.00
CA ASP A 210 16.71 -2.11 12.80
C ASP A 210 17.23 -1.30 11.62
N PHE A 211 17.60 -2.00 10.56
CA PHE A 211 18.04 -1.43 9.29
C PHE A 211 17.22 -2.03 8.16
N ASP A 212 16.59 -1.19 7.36
CA ASP A 212 15.88 -1.57 6.15
C ASP A 212 16.47 -0.83 4.95
N TYR A 213 16.60 -1.53 3.85
CA TYR A 213 17.07 -0.97 2.60
C TYR A 213 16.17 -1.41 1.46
N ARG A 214 15.59 -0.45 0.78
CA ARG A 214 14.80 -0.68 -0.44
C ARG A 214 15.55 -0.18 -1.66
N TYR A 215 15.63 -1.05 -2.65
CA TYR A 215 16.03 -0.75 -4.02
C TYR A 215 14.84 -0.94 -4.94
N PHE A 216 14.52 0.05 -5.75
CA PHE A 216 13.44 -0.02 -6.71
C PHE A 216 13.89 0.61 -8.02
N LYS A 217 14.00 -0.20 -9.09
CA LYS A 217 14.26 0.28 -10.44
C LYS A 217 12.93 0.40 -11.17
N ARG A 218 12.53 1.62 -11.48
CA ARG A 218 11.31 1.90 -12.22
C ARG A 218 11.60 1.99 -13.71
N ASN A 219 10.85 1.28 -14.53
CA ASN A 219 10.99 1.27 -15.98
C ASN A 219 9.75 1.93 -16.58
N ASN A 220 9.93 3.05 -17.29
CA ASN A 220 8.83 3.84 -17.83
C ASN A 220 7.77 4.26 -16.77
N TRP A 221 8.22 4.77 -15.66
CA TRP A 221 7.36 5.32 -14.62
C TRP A 221 6.62 6.57 -15.11
N LEU A 222 5.31 6.48 -15.29
CA LEU A 222 4.47 7.58 -15.76
C LEU A 222 4.28 8.65 -14.68
N VAL A 223 4.59 9.91 -15.00
CA VAL A 223 4.45 11.06 -14.09
C VAL A 223 3.73 12.20 -14.83
N HIS A 224 2.70 12.75 -14.18
CA HIS A 224 2.00 13.94 -14.66
C HIS A 224 2.86 15.20 -14.47
N ARG A 225 3.04 15.98 -15.52
CA ARG A 225 3.88 17.18 -15.52
C ARG A 225 3.10 18.49 -15.45
N GLY A 226 1.85 18.47 -15.79
CA GLY A 226 0.94 19.60 -15.78
C GLY A 226 -0.06 19.52 -16.93
N GLU A 227 -1.21 20.13 -16.79
CA GLU A 227 -2.27 20.08 -17.79
C GLU A 227 -2.50 18.65 -18.32
N ARG A 228 -2.23 18.40 -19.60
CA ARG A 228 -2.35 17.09 -20.25
C ARG A 228 -1.00 16.41 -20.51
N ASP A 229 0.08 16.99 -20.02
CA ASP A 229 1.43 16.50 -20.28
C ASP A 229 1.90 15.49 -19.25
N PHE A 230 2.49 14.43 -19.76
CA PHE A 230 3.08 13.35 -19.00
C PHE A 230 4.48 13.03 -19.51
N THR A 231 5.31 12.53 -18.62
CA THR A 231 6.64 12.02 -18.98
C THR A 231 6.80 10.65 -18.33
N THR A 232 7.34 9.68 -19.08
CA THR A 232 7.79 8.43 -18.48
C THR A 232 9.25 8.55 -18.08
N TYR A 233 9.61 7.88 -16.97
CA TYR A 233 10.96 7.93 -16.43
C TYR A 233 11.51 6.52 -16.23
N ASP A 234 12.77 6.35 -16.62
CA ASP A 234 13.59 5.28 -16.10
C ASP A 234 14.29 5.80 -14.84
N ALA A 235 13.95 5.19 -13.69
CA ALA A 235 14.38 5.74 -12.41
C ALA A 235 14.94 4.67 -11.48
N VAL A 236 15.90 5.08 -10.65
CA VAL A 236 16.39 4.29 -9.52
C VAL A 236 15.99 4.98 -8.23
N GLN A 237 15.28 4.25 -7.36
CA GLN A 237 14.89 4.72 -6.04
C GLN A 237 15.61 3.91 -4.97
N LEU A 238 16.22 4.59 -4.03
CA LEU A 238 16.88 4.02 -2.86
C LEU A 238 16.24 4.58 -1.60
N ALA A 239 15.91 3.71 -0.64
CA ALA A 239 15.29 4.15 0.61
C ALA A 239 15.82 3.37 1.82
N PRO A 240 17.05 3.64 2.29
CA PRO A 240 17.53 3.13 3.56
C PRO A 240 16.82 3.79 4.75
N THR A 241 16.47 2.98 5.73
CA THR A 241 15.93 3.40 7.02
C THR A 241 16.76 2.76 8.14
N LEU A 242 17.14 3.54 9.13
CA LEU A 242 17.86 3.08 10.31
C LEU A 242 17.11 3.51 11.56
N SER A 243 16.83 2.56 12.45
CA SER A 243 16.26 2.81 13.76
C SER A 243 17.15 2.20 14.84
N PHE A 244 17.43 2.99 15.85
CA PHE A 244 18.24 2.62 17.00
C PHE A 244 17.46 2.90 18.27
N ASP A 245 17.33 1.91 19.14
CA ASP A 245 16.70 2.01 20.46
C ASP A 245 17.71 1.60 21.55
N TYR A 246 17.80 2.45 22.59
CA TYR A 246 18.63 2.14 23.74
C TYR A 246 17.94 2.50 25.06
N PHE A 247 17.78 1.53 25.94
CA PHE A 247 17.23 1.71 27.26
C PHE A 247 18.37 1.97 28.27
N LEU A 248 18.50 3.23 28.70
CA LEU A 248 19.45 3.63 29.75
C LEU A 248 19.05 2.99 31.09
N SER A 249 17.75 2.94 31.39
CA SER A 249 17.12 2.27 32.51
C SER A 249 15.75 1.76 32.10
N ALA A 250 15.01 1.12 33.01
CA ALA A 250 13.62 0.73 32.79
C ALA A 250 12.71 1.91 32.41
N ASN A 251 13.05 3.12 32.93
CA ASN A 251 12.24 4.32 32.79
C ASN A 251 12.83 5.33 31.78
N GLN A 252 13.96 5.03 31.13
CA GLN A 252 14.64 5.97 30.23
C GLN A 252 15.00 5.28 28.92
N GLN A 253 14.57 5.88 27.82
CA GLN A 253 14.80 5.37 26.46
C GLN A 253 15.34 6.48 25.56
N LEU A 254 16.37 6.16 24.81
CA LEU A 254 16.83 6.90 23.64
C LEU A 254 16.40 6.19 22.37
N ARG A 255 15.85 6.95 21.42
CA ARG A 255 15.55 6.46 20.07
C ARG A 255 16.12 7.42 19.04
N LEU A 256 16.81 6.87 18.07
CA LEU A 256 17.21 7.55 16.85
C LEU A 256 16.53 6.86 15.67
N SER A 257 15.84 7.63 14.83
CA SER A 257 15.32 7.17 13.54
C SER A 257 15.92 8.03 12.43
N MET A 258 16.38 7.40 11.38
CA MET A 258 16.93 8.05 10.20
C MET A 258 16.30 7.40 8.96
N GLN A 259 15.82 8.22 8.05
CA GLN A 259 15.27 7.81 6.77
C GLN A 259 15.86 8.68 5.67
N TRP A 260 16.43 8.06 4.66
CA TRP A 260 16.85 8.74 3.45
C TRP A 260 16.09 8.19 2.24
N ILE A 261 15.70 9.06 1.33
CA ILE A 261 15.11 8.70 0.05
C ILE A 261 15.92 9.39 -1.04
N GLY A 262 16.48 8.61 -1.93
CA GLY A 262 17.13 9.05 -3.15
C GLY A 262 16.37 8.56 -4.37
N VAL A 263 16.13 9.44 -5.33
CA VAL A 263 15.55 9.13 -6.63
C VAL A 263 16.41 9.79 -7.68
N ASP A 264 16.80 9.01 -8.67
CA ASP A 264 17.45 9.50 -9.88
C ASP A 264 16.61 9.05 -11.07
N ALA A 265 16.11 9.99 -11.86
CA ALA A 265 15.07 9.76 -12.87
C ALA A 265 15.40 10.45 -14.17
N ASP A 266 15.58 9.64 -15.22
CA ASP A 266 15.83 10.08 -16.59
C ASP A 266 14.53 10.01 -17.40
N GLY A 267 14.13 11.12 -18.01
CA GLY A 267 12.95 11.20 -18.88
C GLY A 267 13.14 10.41 -20.16
N SER A 268 12.24 9.47 -20.45
CA SER A 268 12.37 8.57 -21.59
C SER A 268 11.37 8.88 -22.72
N GLN A 269 10.10 9.11 -22.40
CA GLN A 269 9.06 9.44 -23.39
C GLN A 269 8.27 10.66 -22.94
N PHE A 270 7.98 11.54 -23.88
CA PHE A 270 7.18 12.75 -23.66
C PHE A 270 5.81 12.52 -24.27
N LEU A 271 4.77 12.55 -23.46
CA LEU A 271 3.44 12.10 -23.80
C LEU A 271 2.43 13.22 -23.55
N GLN A 272 1.40 13.28 -24.38
CA GLN A 272 0.27 14.18 -24.19
C GLN A 272 -1.04 13.42 -24.21
N LEU A 273 -1.88 13.67 -23.23
CA LEU A 273 -3.22 13.13 -23.17
C LEU A 273 -4.14 13.90 -24.13
N PRO A 274 -4.95 13.23 -24.99
CA PRO A 274 -5.92 13.90 -25.83
C PRO A 274 -6.99 14.57 -24.99
N ASP A 275 -7.77 15.44 -25.61
CA ASP A 275 -8.92 16.06 -24.96
C ASP A 275 -9.95 15.00 -24.57
N GLY A 276 -10.37 15.01 -23.30
CA GLY A 276 -11.32 14.05 -22.73
C GLY A 276 -10.70 12.69 -22.38
N ARG A 277 -10.90 11.66 -23.19
CA ARG A 277 -10.44 10.29 -22.94
C ARG A 277 -9.73 9.72 -24.16
N GLY A 278 -8.57 9.11 -23.92
CA GLY A 278 -7.86 8.46 -25.03
C GLY A 278 -6.56 7.79 -24.62
N GLU A 279 -5.84 7.36 -25.61
CA GLU A 279 -4.46 6.89 -25.49
C GLU A 279 -3.52 8.10 -25.60
N PHE A 280 -2.35 7.99 -25.00
CA PHE A 280 -1.33 9.02 -25.11
C PHE A 280 -0.83 9.16 -26.55
N ALA A 281 -0.63 10.42 -26.98
CA ALA A 281 0.13 10.74 -28.17
C ALA A 281 1.56 11.16 -27.76
N GLU A 282 2.55 10.83 -28.56
CA GLU A 282 3.90 11.38 -28.38
C GLU A 282 3.89 12.89 -28.65
N ARG A 283 4.58 13.65 -27.82
CA ARG A 283 4.90 15.06 -28.04
C ARG A 283 6.38 15.25 -28.19
N GLU A 284 6.77 16.26 -28.95
CA GLU A 284 8.17 16.66 -29.03
C GLU A 284 8.63 17.19 -27.66
N LYS A 285 9.87 16.87 -27.29
CA LYS A 285 10.53 17.51 -26.15
C LYS A 285 10.63 19.02 -26.48
N ASP A 286 10.29 19.85 -25.51
CA ASP A 286 10.47 21.30 -25.66
C ASP A 286 11.96 21.59 -25.89
N PRO A 287 12.35 22.10 -27.05
CA PRO A 287 13.76 22.32 -27.39
C PRO A 287 14.41 23.39 -26.51
N ASP A 288 13.62 24.33 -25.98
CA ASP A 288 14.09 25.40 -25.11
C ASP A 288 13.80 25.09 -23.62
N GLY A 289 13.13 23.94 -23.33
CA GLY A 289 12.78 23.50 -21.98
C GLY A 289 13.99 23.00 -21.19
N ALA A 290 13.98 23.20 -19.88
CA ALA A 290 14.91 22.54 -18.99
C ALA A 290 14.76 21.01 -19.12
N SER A 291 15.83 20.27 -18.87
CA SER A 291 15.77 18.81 -18.80
C SER A 291 14.64 18.39 -17.87
N GLU A 292 13.79 17.45 -18.31
CA GLU A 292 12.76 16.88 -17.45
C GLU A 292 13.34 15.85 -16.48
N ASP A 293 14.63 15.50 -16.62
CA ASP A 293 15.33 14.65 -15.67
C ASP A 293 15.36 15.29 -14.29
N PHE A 294 15.27 14.48 -13.27
CA PHE A 294 15.32 15.02 -11.92
C PHE A 294 15.99 14.06 -10.94
N THR A 295 16.66 14.65 -9.97
CA THR A 295 17.21 13.94 -8.82
C THR A 295 16.54 14.47 -7.55
N LEU A 296 16.06 13.56 -6.71
CA LEU A 296 15.54 13.85 -5.37
C LEU A 296 16.44 13.21 -4.34
N SER A 297 16.86 13.99 -3.35
CA SER A 297 17.55 13.48 -2.17
C SER A 297 16.93 14.10 -0.93
N ARG A 298 16.34 13.29 -0.07
CA ARG A 298 15.70 13.76 1.16
C ARG A 298 16.13 12.92 2.35
N LEU A 299 16.79 13.54 3.31
CA LEU A 299 17.17 12.93 4.58
C LEU A 299 16.29 13.49 5.70
N THR A 300 15.67 12.61 6.46
CA THR A 300 14.95 12.97 7.69
C THR A 300 15.52 12.14 8.83
N TRP A 301 15.81 12.77 9.95
CA TRP A 301 16.17 12.07 11.14
C TRP A 301 15.49 12.68 12.37
N GLN A 302 15.20 11.83 13.34
CA GLN A 302 14.56 12.19 14.59
C GLN A 302 15.31 11.54 15.74
N PHE A 303 15.65 12.33 16.71
CA PHE A 303 16.13 11.91 18.01
C PHE A 303 15.02 12.08 19.02
N ARG A 304 14.76 11.07 19.86
CA ARG A 304 13.77 11.11 20.93
C ARG A 304 14.36 10.54 22.20
N TYR A 305 14.30 11.32 23.28
CA TYR A 305 14.52 10.88 24.65
C TYR A 305 13.19 10.83 25.37
N ARG A 306 12.88 9.71 26.02
CA ARG A 306 11.73 9.50 26.88
C ARG A 306 12.20 9.19 28.27
N TRP A 307 11.63 9.86 29.28
CA TRP A 307 11.89 9.60 30.69
C TRP A 307 10.55 9.54 31.46
N GLU A 308 10.23 8.38 32.01
CA GLU A 308 9.14 8.20 32.96
C GLU A 308 9.63 8.65 34.35
N ILE A 309 9.27 9.87 34.77
CA ILE A 309 9.67 10.49 36.03
C ILE A 309 8.94 9.86 37.20
N ALA A 310 7.64 9.55 37.01
CA ALA A 310 6.76 8.88 37.95
C ALA A 310 5.69 8.10 37.17
N PRO A 311 4.96 7.15 37.79
CA PRO A 311 3.86 6.47 37.13
C PRO A 311 2.90 7.46 36.46
N MET A 312 2.61 7.27 35.17
CA MET A 312 1.76 8.12 34.33
C MET A 312 2.32 9.54 34.08
N SER A 313 3.57 9.83 34.41
CA SER A 313 4.24 11.11 34.17
C SER A 313 5.48 10.93 33.32
N GLU A 314 5.43 11.35 32.07
CA GLU A 314 6.51 11.18 31.11
C GLU A 314 7.01 12.52 30.59
N LEU A 315 8.32 12.65 30.47
CA LEU A 315 9.01 13.72 29.76
C LEU A 315 9.47 13.19 28.40
N PHE A 316 9.15 13.93 27.34
CA PHE A 316 9.67 13.69 26.02
C PHE A 316 10.51 14.88 25.56
N VAL A 317 11.69 14.57 25.04
CA VAL A 317 12.50 15.52 24.28
C VAL A 317 12.62 14.97 22.88
N VAL A 318 12.09 15.71 21.89
CA VAL A 318 12.09 15.30 20.50
C VAL A 318 12.79 16.36 19.67
N TYR A 319 13.75 15.94 18.87
CA TYR A 319 14.40 16.76 17.87
C TYR A 319 14.25 16.10 16.51
N THR A 320 13.67 16.80 15.56
CA THR A 320 13.50 16.33 14.18
C THR A 320 14.17 17.31 13.22
N ARG A 321 14.90 16.78 12.26
CA ARG A 321 15.47 17.54 11.15
C ARG A 321 15.24 16.81 9.84
N GLY A 322 14.80 17.55 8.81
CA GLY A 322 14.72 17.11 7.43
C GLY A 322 15.47 18.08 6.51
N SER A 323 16.00 17.60 5.41
CA SER A 323 16.66 18.39 4.36
C SER A 323 16.10 17.96 3.01
#